data_8edfe097a2f39eb1f0f0f5e30fa91db3
#
_entry.id   8edfe097a2f39eb1f0f0f5e30fa91db3
#
_cell.length_a   1.000
_cell.length_b   1.000
_cell.length_c   1.000
_cell.angle_alpha   90.00
_cell.angle_beta   90.00
_cell.angle_gamma   90.00
#
_symmetry.space_group_name_H-M   'P 1'
#
loop_
_entity.id
_entity.type
_entity.pdbx_description
1 polymer ?
#
loop_
_entity_poly.entity_id
_entity_poly.type
_entity_poly.pdbx_seq_one_letter_code
_entity_poly.pdbx_strand_id
1 'polypeptide(L)'
;MKSVFQKITVMSLAAFGLTLLSSVPDVWADDEIPFSEAHIFFELNNTDGDLGIHALIDGDAWKKLEIEDPNERKILNVRVSGRLGRQGLTEFFFESAEPTFDELSPQRFFRRFPAGTYEIEGEALDGTELESEVQLSHVMPAPPQPYVNGLPMAQQCDEEDPGYDVTVTSVPVTISWDPVMTSHPDANGGGAGVQPPVAVAIHNYEVVLEIDVDVMGEEFTSKTSIILPPGGTEVTVPAEFLAQGEEFKYEVLAREANYNQTAVESCFVLE
;
A
#
# COMPACT_ATOMS: atom_id res chain seq x y z
N MET A 1 0.57 -84.75 48.02
CA MET A 1 1.67 -84.07 47.33
C MET A 1 1.69 -82.62 47.84
N LYS A 2 2.74 -82.30 48.60
CA LYS A 2 2.79 -81.11 49.45
C LYS A 2 3.49 -80.00 48.69
N SER A 3 2.89 -78.80 48.54
CA SER A 3 3.45 -77.64 48.02
C SER A 3 4.09 -76.83 49.14
N VAL A 4 5.38 -76.46 48.97
CA VAL A 4 6.16 -75.65 49.91
C VAL A 4 6.11 -74.21 49.51
N PHE A 5 5.48 -73.37 50.33
CA PHE A 5 5.48 -71.94 50.16
C PHE A 5 6.74 -71.33 50.79
N GLN A 6 7.54 -70.70 49.98
CA GLN A 6 8.70 -69.93 50.42
C GLN A 6 8.31 -68.42 50.48
N LYS A 7 8.35 -67.87 51.69
CA LYS A 7 8.12 -66.44 51.94
C LYS A 7 9.36 -65.65 51.60
N ILE A 8 9.19 -64.73 50.66
CA ILE A 8 10.20 -63.71 50.37
C ILE A 8 9.83 -62.44 51.12
N THR A 9 10.70 -61.99 52.00
CA THR A 9 10.59 -60.74 52.73
C THR A 9 11.15 -59.63 51.83
N VAL A 10 10.34 -58.70 51.43
CA VAL A 10 10.76 -57.51 50.65
C VAL A 10 11.03 -56.40 51.64
N MET A 11 12.29 -55.97 51.68
CA MET A 11 12.77 -54.82 52.43
C MET A 11 12.47 -53.55 51.60
N SER A 12 11.54 -52.71 52.07
CA SER A 12 11.24 -51.42 51.45
C SER A 12 12.35 -50.41 51.80
N LEU A 13 13.11 -49.99 50.79
CA LEU A 13 13.96 -48.82 50.88
C LEU A 13 13.10 -47.58 50.53
N ALA A 14 12.85 -46.74 51.50
CA ALA A 14 12.24 -45.43 51.27
C ALA A 14 13.29 -44.48 50.68
N ALA A 15 13.27 -44.22 49.38
CA ALA A 15 14.04 -43.17 48.74
C ALA A 15 13.29 -41.82 48.89
N PHE A 16 13.86 -40.94 49.72
CA PHE A 16 13.41 -39.54 49.81
C PHE A 16 13.86 -38.81 48.56
N GLY A 17 12.95 -38.69 47.58
CA GLY A 17 13.14 -37.87 46.40
C GLY A 17 12.95 -36.40 46.74
N LEU A 18 14.07 -35.64 46.77
CA LEU A 18 14.06 -34.20 46.86
C LEU A 18 13.65 -33.63 45.46
N THR A 19 12.39 -33.33 45.28
CA THR A 19 11.92 -32.61 44.07
C THR A 19 12.35 -31.16 44.19
N LEU A 20 13.42 -30.81 43.47
CA LEU A 20 13.76 -29.43 43.14
C LEU A 20 12.66 -28.90 42.18
N LEU A 21 11.71 -28.14 42.71
CA LEU A 21 10.84 -27.28 41.94
C LEU A 21 11.73 -26.19 41.34
N SER A 22 12.19 -26.41 40.11
CA SER A 22 12.68 -25.31 39.27
C SER A 22 11.49 -24.46 38.90
N SER A 23 11.33 -23.32 39.56
CA SER A 23 10.46 -22.25 39.04
C SER A 23 11.10 -21.75 37.75
N VAL A 24 10.57 -22.20 36.61
CA VAL A 24 10.78 -21.53 35.31
C VAL A 24 10.12 -20.16 35.49
N PRO A 25 10.85 -19.05 35.34
CA PRO A 25 10.18 -17.77 35.28
C PRO A 25 9.19 -17.83 34.08
N ASP A 26 7.93 -17.50 34.32
CA ASP A 26 7.02 -17.19 33.23
C ASP A 26 7.68 -16.04 32.45
N VAL A 27 8.26 -16.36 31.30
CA VAL A 27 8.60 -15.38 30.31
C VAL A 27 7.23 -14.92 29.79
N TRP A 28 6.76 -13.82 30.32
CA TRP A 28 5.68 -13.07 29.70
C TRP A 28 6.23 -12.74 28.31
N ALA A 29 5.74 -13.38 27.27
CA ALA A 29 5.84 -12.83 25.94
C ALA A 29 5.12 -11.49 26.05
N ASP A 30 5.83 -10.40 25.83
CA ASP A 30 5.15 -9.12 25.62
C ASP A 30 4.18 -9.38 24.48
N ASP A 31 2.87 -9.15 24.73
CA ASP A 31 1.84 -9.34 23.73
C ASP A 31 2.06 -8.24 22.68
N GLU A 32 2.71 -8.61 21.58
CA GLU A 32 2.83 -7.75 20.40
C GLU A 32 1.45 -7.51 19.83
N ILE A 33 1.10 -6.25 19.58
CA ILE A 33 -0.18 -5.85 19.02
C ILE A 33 0.05 -5.42 17.57
N PRO A 34 -0.71 -5.95 16.60
CA PRO A 34 -0.56 -5.52 15.22
C PRO A 34 -1.04 -4.06 15.06
N PHE A 35 -0.43 -3.32 14.13
CA PHE A 35 -1.00 -2.10 13.62
C PHE A 35 -2.38 -2.37 13.05
N SER A 36 -3.32 -1.44 13.21
CA SER A 36 -4.68 -1.56 12.68
C SER A 36 -4.71 -1.51 11.16
N GLU A 37 -3.76 -0.81 10.56
CA GLU A 37 -3.48 -0.77 9.13
C GLU A 37 -1.97 -0.70 8.92
N ALA A 38 -1.44 -1.51 7.99
CA ALA A 38 -0.03 -1.53 7.64
C ALA A 38 0.12 -1.91 6.17
N HIS A 39 0.54 -0.96 5.34
CA HIS A 39 0.76 -1.14 3.92
C HIS A 39 2.10 -0.51 3.51
N ILE A 40 2.85 -1.24 2.70
CA ILE A 40 4.02 -0.74 1.96
C ILE A 40 3.80 -1.17 0.52
N PHE A 41 3.83 -0.23 -0.41
CA PHE A 41 3.51 -0.49 -1.80
C PHE A 41 4.28 0.42 -2.75
N PHE A 42 4.36 0.02 -4.00
CA PHE A 42 4.84 0.87 -5.07
C PHE A 42 3.66 1.57 -5.77
N GLU A 43 3.88 2.82 -6.11
CA GLU A 43 3.05 3.55 -7.05
C GLU A 43 3.85 3.88 -8.30
N LEU A 44 3.27 3.61 -9.45
CA LEU A 44 3.80 3.92 -10.75
C LEU A 44 2.82 4.83 -11.47
N ASN A 45 3.24 6.06 -11.78
CA ASN A 45 2.51 6.92 -12.70
C ASN A 45 2.97 6.61 -14.14
N ASN A 46 2.10 5.97 -14.90
CA ASN A 46 2.43 5.57 -16.27
C ASN A 46 2.44 6.76 -17.25
N THR A 47 1.74 7.84 -16.92
CA THR A 47 1.69 9.06 -17.74
C THR A 47 3.00 9.82 -17.65
N ASP A 48 3.51 10.03 -16.45
CA ASP A 48 4.77 10.75 -16.20
C ASP A 48 5.99 9.85 -16.34
N GLY A 49 5.78 8.52 -16.25
CA GLY A 49 6.83 7.52 -16.35
C GLY A 49 7.76 7.56 -15.15
N ASP A 50 7.22 7.57 -13.95
CA ASP A 50 7.94 7.58 -12.69
C ASP A 50 7.47 6.47 -11.74
N LEU A 51 8.17 6.31 -10.62
CA LEU A 51 7.92 5.23 -9.67
C LEU A 51 8.37 5.63 -8.27
N GLY A 52 7.47 5.49 -7.31
CA GLY A 52 7.68 5.71 -5.89
C GLY A 52 7.45 4.49 -5.02
N ILE A 53 7.87 4.58 -3.76
CA ILE A 53 7.48 3.68 -2.69
C ILE A 53 6.74 4.47 -1.62
N HIS A 54 5.60 3.94 -1.22
CA HIS A 54 4.69 4.56 -0.26
C HIS A 54 4.48 3.64 0.93
N ALA A 55 4.06 4.19 2.05
CA ALA A 55 3.52 3.42 3.16
C ALA A 55 2.40 4.16 3.86
N LEU A 56 1.41 3.40 4.31
CA LEU A 56 0.34 3.84 5.21
C LEU A 56 0.31 2.91 6.41
N ILE A 57 0.48 3.48 7.59
CA ILE A 57 0.56 2.75 8.86
C ILE A 57 -0.33 3.47 9.87
N ASP A 58 -1.35 2.78 10.40
CA ASP A 58 -2.24 3.28 11.44
C ASP A 58 -2.30 2.29 12.60
N GLY A 59 -2.39 2.80 13.83
CA GLY A 59 -2.44 1.98 15.04
C GLY A 59 -2.63 2.78 16.32
N ASP A 60 -2.44 2.12 17.44
CA ASP A 60 -2.46 2.76 18.73
C ASP A 60 -1.40 3.86 18.81
N ALA A 61 -1.60 4.87 19.66
CA ALA A 61 -0.72 6.03 19.76
C ALA A 61 0.74 5.63 20.07
N TRP A 62 1.63 5.79 19.11
CA TRP A 62 3.03 5.38 19.16
C TRP A 62 4.00 6.59 19.20
N LYS A 63 5.23 6.35 19.62
CA LYS A 63 6.33 7.33 19.68
C LYS A 63 7.57 6.92 18.90
N LYS A 64 7.65 5.65 18.51
CA LYS A 64 8.71 5.08 17.69
C LYS A 64 8.08 4.19 16.62
N LEU A 65 8.62 4.24 15.41
CA LEU A 65 8.27 3.39 14.29
C LEU A 65 9.53 3.08 13.48
N GLU A 66 9.77 1.82 13.20
CA GLU A 66 10.86 1.33 12.35
C GLU A 66 10.29 0.44 11.26
N ILE A 67 10.92 0.45 10.09
CA ILE A 67 10.60 -0.47 8.99
C ILE A 67 11.89 -1.13 8.56
N GLU A 68 11.89 -2.47 8.51
CA GLU A 68 13.00 -3.28 8.04
C GLU A 68 12.65 -4.01 6.73
N ASP A 69 13.64 -4.11 5.84
CA ASP A 69 13.50 -4.86 4.58
C ASP A 69 13.70 -6.38 4.79
N PRO A 70 13.42 -7.23 3.78
CA PRO A 70 13.59 -8.68 3.90
C PRO A 70 15.03 -9.16 4.21
N ASN A 71 16.00 -8.26 4.27
CA ASN A 71 17.40 -8.54 4.65
C ASN A 71 17.76 -7.94 6.01
N GLU A 72 16.75 -7.65 6.84
CA GLU A 72 16.93 -7.05 8.18
C GLU A 72 17.63 -5.66 8.12
N ARG A 73 17.41 -4.90 7.06
CA ARG A 73 17.98 -3.56 6.92
C ARG A 73 16.90 -2.51 7.14
N LYS A 74 17.17 -1.59 8.04
CA LYS A 74 16.27 -0.46 8.28
C LYS A 74 16.17 0.43 7.04
N ILE A 75 14.95 0.59 6.54
CA ILE A 75 14.62 1.52 5.47
C ILE A 75 14.03 2.82 6.03
N LEU A 76 13.42 2.75 7.22
CA LEU A 76 12.85 3.91 7.90
C LEU A 76 13.05 3.78 9.41
N ASN A 77 13.28 4.92 10.08
CA ASN A 77 13.25 5.03 11.54
C ASN A 77 12.69 6.41 11.92
N VAL A 78 11.52 6.41 12.56
CA VAL A 78 10.84 7.62 13.03
C VAL A 78 10.83 7.61 14.56
N ARG A 79 11.24 8.74 15.14
CA ARG A 79 11.16 8.94 16.59
C ARG A 79 10.48 10.27 16.88
N VAL A 80 9.35 10.21 17.53
CA VAL A 80 8.54 11.36 17.89
C VAL A 80 9.03 11.96 19.22
N SER A 81 9.22 13.27 19.27
CA SER A 81 9.78 13.96 20.43
C SER A 81 8.99 15.19 20.86
N GLY A 82 9.39 15.81 21.96
CA GLY A 82 8.77 17.04 22.47
C GLY A 82 7.33 16.86 22.91
N ARG A 83 6.45 17.79 22.54
CA ARG A 83 5.04 17.75 22.93
C ARG A 83 4.29 16.65 22.20
N LEU A 84 4.60 16.44 20.93
CA LEU A 84 4.00 15.39 20.12
C LEU A 84 4.42 13.99 20.61
N GLY A 85 5.66 13.83 21.08
CA GLY A 85 6.12 12.57 21.69
C GLY A 85 5.40 12.18 22.98
N ARG A 86 4.69 13.12 23.62
CA ARG A 86 3.78 12.84 24.75
C ARG A 86 2.34 12.57 24.33
N GLN A 87 1.97 13.00 23.14
CA GLN A 87 0.65 12.78 22.56
C GLN A 87 0.60 11.46 21.78
N GLY A 88 1.70 11.09 21.16
CA GLY A 88 1.81 9.99 20.19
C GLY A 88 1.31 10.38 18.80
N LEU A 89 1.67 9.56 17.83
CA LEU A 89 1.06 9.53 16.50
C LEU A 89 0.23 8.26 16.38
N THR A 90 -0.84 8.31 15.63
CA THR A 90 -1.67 7.14 15.32
C THR A 90 -1.52 6.73 13.87
N GLU A 91 -1.26 7.70 12.98
CA GLU A 91 -1.13 7.48 11.55
C GLU A 91 0.20 8.02 11.04
N PHE A 92 0.80 7.32 10.10
CA PHE A 92 1.98 7.72 9.37
C PHE A 92 1.85 7.32 7.90
N PHE A 93 1.81 8.34 7.04
CA PHE A 93 1.89 8.18 5.60
C PHE A 93 3.20 8.77 5.10
N PHE A 94 3.86 8.09 4.17
CA PHE A 94 4.94 8.69 3.39
C PHE A 94 4.84 8.28 1.93
N GLU A 95 5.33 9.17 1.12
CA GLU A 95 5.59 9.02 -0.29
C GLU A 95 7.07 9.36 -0.52
N SER A 96 7.79 8.52 -1.24
CA SER A 96 9.19 8.79 -1.58
C SER A 96 9.27 9.78 -2.75
N ALA A 97 10.45 10.33 -3.01
CA ALA A 97 10.70 10.96 -4.29
C ALA A 97 10.52 9.93 -5.42
N GLU A 98 9.89 10.36 -6.50
CA GLU A 98 9.52 9.55 -7.64
C GLU A 98 10.38 9.92 -8.87
N PRO A 99 11.55 9.29 -9.00
CA PRO A 99 12.40 9.54 -10.15
C PRO A 99 11.75 8.99 -11.42
N THR A 100 11.87 9.76 -12.51
CA THR A 100 11.43 9.28 -13.82
C THR A 100 12.23 8.05 -14.27
N PHE A 101 11.68 7.27 -15.18
CA PHE A 101 12.35 6.05 -15.70
C PHE A 101 13.68 6.35 -16.40
N ASP A 102 13.86 7.57 -16.93
CA ASP A 102 15.11 8.04 -17.52
C ASP A 102 16.17 8.30 -16.44
N GLU A 103 15.78 8.81 -15.28
CA GLU A 103 16.68 9.04 -14.15
C GLU A 103 17.01 7.73 -13.42
N LEU A 104 15.98 6.88 -13.21
CA LEU A 104 16.12 5.61 -12.50
C LEU A 104 15.12 4.59 -13.03
N SER A 105 15.59 3.66 -13.88
CA SER A 105 14.70 2.64 -14.42
C SER A 105 14.00 1.83 -13.33
N PRO A 106 12.76 1.33 -13.56
CA PRO A 106 12.00 0.55 -12.58
C PRO A 106 12.78 -0.61 -11.97
N GLN A 107 13.55 -1.35 -12.77
CA GLN A 107 14.37 -2.47 -12.30
C GLN A 107 15.51 -2.03 -11.36
N ARG A 108 16.02 -0.80 -11.51
CA ARG A 108 17.01 -0.24 -10.58
C ARG A 108 16.35 0.28 -9.32
N PHE A 109 15.15 0.82 -9.42
CA PHE A 109 14.35 1.23 -8.26
C PHE A 109 13.99 0.00 -7.40
N PHE A 110 13.43 -1.05 -7.99
CA PHE A 110 13.10 -2.30 -7.29
C PHE A 110 14.29 -2.96 -6.59
N ARG A 111 15.52 -2.79 -7.09
CA ARG A 111 16.71 -3.29 -6.38
C ARG A 111 17.02 -2.53 -5.10
N ARG A 112 16.51 -1.31 -4.91
CA ARG A 112 16.64 -0.57 -3.65
C ARG A 112 15.71 -1.12 -2.59
N PHE A 113 14.56 -1.66 -3.02
CA PHE A 113 13.50 -2.18 -2.19
C PHE A 113 13.19 -3.62 -2.63
N PRO A 114 13.90 -4.63 -2.09
CA PRO A 114 13.73 -6.02 -2.52
C PRO A 114 12.33 -6.55 -2.22
N ALA A 115 11.81 -7.42 -3.06
CA ALA A 115 10.56 -8.12 -2.78
C ALA A 115 10.72 -9.09 -1.60
N GLY A 116 9.70 -9.20 -0.78
CA GLY A 116 9.66 -10.07 0.41
C GLY A 116 8.86 -9.47 1.55
N THR A 117 9.02 -10.05 2.74
CA THR A 117 8.38 -9.58 3.97
C THR A 117 9.14 -8.39 4.52
N TYR A 118 8.43 -7.31 4.77
CA TYR A 118 8.89 -6.14 5.51
C TYR A 118 8.30 -6.20 6.91
N GLU A 119 9.11 -5.92 7.91
CA GLU A 119 8.72 -5.83 9.30
C GLU A 119 8.51 -4.37 9.69
N ILE A 120 7.38 -4.08 10.31
CA ILE A 120 7.01 -2.76 10.81
C ILE A 120 6.89 -2.87 12.31
N GLU A 121 7.82 -2.25 13.02
CA GLU A 121 7.87 -2.24 14.48
C GLU A 121 7.54 -0.86 15.03
N GLY A 122 6.80 -0.80 16.12
CA GLY A 122 6.45 0.41 16.83
C GLY A 122 6.53 0.26 18.34
N GLU A 123 6.63 1.39 19.04
CA GLU A 123 6.48 1.43 20.50
C GLU A 123 5.38 2.42 20.86
N ALA A 124 4.29 1.92 21.42
CA ALA A 124 3.17 2.72 21.90
C ALA A 124 3.57 3.60 23.11
N LEU A 125 2.71 4.56 23.46
CA LEU A 125 2.99 5.48 24.58
C LEU A 125 3.10 4.79 25.94
N ASP A 126 2.38 3.70 26.14
CA ASP A 126 2.41 2.90 27.36
C ASP A 126 3.55 1.89 27.41
N GLY A 127 4.30 1.73 26.31
CA GLY A 127 5.42 0.82 26.16
C GLY A 127 5.07 -0.53 25.52
N THR A 128 3.82 -0.70 25.08
CA THR A 128 3.41 -1.88 24.31
C THR A 128 4.14 -1.91 22.96
N GLU A 129 4.61 -3.08 22.55
CA GLU A 129 5.22 -3.27 21.25
C GLU A 129 4.13 -3.46 20.19
N LEU A 130 4.27 -2.73 19.08
CA LEU A 130 3.42 -2.84 17.90
C LEU A 130 4.23 -3.52 16.80
N GLU A 131 3.65 -4.55 16.15
CA GLU A 131 4.33 -5.26 15.08
C GLU A 131 3.37 -5.67 13.99
N SER A 132 3.80 -5.52 12.73
CA SER A 132 3.09 -6.02 11.56
C SER A 132 4.06 -6.42 10.45
N GLU A 133 3.70 -7.47 9.72
CA GLU A 133 4.43 -7.91 8.54
C GLU A 133 3.66 -7.53 7.27
N VAL A 134 4.38 -7.00 6.26
CA VAL A 134 3.82 -6.63 4.96
C VAL A 134 4.59 -7.30 3.84
N GLN A 135 3.87 -7.90 2.89
CA GLN A 135 4.47 -8.50 1.70
C GLN A 135 4.58 -7.45 0.59
N LEU A 136 5.80 -7.04 0.25
CA LEU A 136 6.06 -6.20 -0.91
C LEU A 136 6.45 -7.07 -2.09
N SER A 137 5.77 -6.90 -3.23
CA SER A 137 6.09 -7.57 -4.49
C SER A 137 6.63 -6.56 -5.51
N HIS A 138 7.24 -7.07 -6.60
CA HIS A 138 7.60 -6.23 -7.76
C HIS A 138 6.60 -6.40 -8.91
N VAL A 139 5.38 -6.80 -8.61
CA VAL A 139 4.31 -6.94 -9.59
C VAL A 139 3.52 -5.64 -9.60
N MET A 140 3.64 -4.86 -10.67
CA MET A 140 2.86 -3.66 -10.91
C MET A 140 1.67 -4.01 -11.80
N PRO A 141 0.45 -3.52 -11.56
CA PRO A 141 -0.66 -3.68 -12.51
C PRO A 141 -0.33 -3.03 -13.86
N ALA A 142 -0.87 -3.57 -14.95
CA ALA A 142 -0.83 -2.86 -16.22
C ALA A 142 -1.60 -1.53 -16.11
N PRO A 143 -1.19 -0.49 -16.85
CA PRO A 143 -1.86 0.79 -16.81
C PRO A 143 -3.30 0.65 -17.33
N PRO A 144 -4.30 1.19 -16.62
CA PRO A 144 -5.66 1.31 -17.13
C PRO A 144 -5.70 2.05 -18.47
N GLN A 145 -6.73 1.77 -19.27
CA GLN A 145 -6.96 2.48 -20.53
C GLN A 145 -8.29 3.24 -20.42
N PRO A 146 -8.29 4.48 -19.92
CA PRO A 146 -9.51 5.20 -19.66
C PRO A 146 -10.16 5.77 -20.92
N TYR A 147 -11.49 5.84 -20.89
CA TYR A 147 -12.36 6.46 -21.87
C TYR A 147 -13.29 7.46 -21.17
N VAL A 148 -13.50 8.63 -21.73
CA VAL A 148 -14.48 9.61 -21.27
C VAL A 148 -15.66 9.63 -22.25
N ASN A 149 -16.84 9.24 -21.82
CA ASN A 149 -18.02 9.04 -22.69
C ASN A 149 -17.72 8.19 -23.94
N GLY A 150 -16.83 7.18 -23.80
CA GLY A 150 -16.39 6.30 -24.88
C GLY A 150 -15.32 6.89 -25.80
N LEU A 151 -14.87 8.12 -25.58
CA LEU A 151 -13.73 8.72 -26.26
C LEU A 151 -12.44 8.30 -25.56
N PRO A 152 -11.38 7.92 -26.27
CA PRO A 152 -10.10 7.59 -25.68
C PRO A 152 -9.54 8.76 -24.88
N MET A 153 -8.67 8.47 -23.91
CA MET A 153 -7.94 9.47 -23.13
C MET A 153 -7.21 10.48 -24.02
N ALA A 154 -7.10 11.72 -23.54
CA ALA A 154 -6.31 12.76 -24.20
C ALA A 154 -4.84 12.36 -24.30
N GLN A 155 -4.18 12.81 -25.36
CA GLN A 155 -2.75 12.57 -25.55
C GLN A 155 -1.89 13.59 -24.78
N GLN A 156 -2.45 14.76 -24.52
CA GLN A 156 -1.80 15.88 -23.81
C GLN A 156 -2.84 16.61 -22.98
N CYS A 157 -2.42 17.13 -21.84
CA CYS A 157 -3.24 17.91 -20.92
C CYS A 157 -2.56 19.24 -20.53
N ASP A 158 -1.74 19.78 -21.43
CA ASP A 158 -1.02 21.03 -21.18
C ASP A 158 -1.94 22.23 -21.54
N GLU A 159 -2.09 23.16 -20.60
CA GLU A 159 -2.91 24.37 -20.77
C GLU A 159 -2.35 25.35 -21.80
N GLU A 160 -1.01 25.30 -22.08
CA GLU A 160 -0.35 26.17 -23.06
C GLU A 160 -0.49 25.67 -24.51
N ASP A 161 -0.77 24.37 -24.69
CA ASP A 161 -1.05 23.79 -25.99
C ASP A 161 -2.58 23.67 -26.14
N PRO A 162 -3.22 24.06 -27.25
CA PRO A 162 -4.68 23.95 -27.44
C PRO A 162 -5.12 22.47 -27.56
N GLY A 163 -4.82 21.69 -26.59
CA GLY A 163 -4.74 20.26 -26.70
C GLY A 163 -5.41 19.45 -25.63
N TYR A 164 -6.47 19.92 -24.97
CA TYR A 164 -7.42 18.95 -24.45
C TYR A 164 -8.04 18.24 -25.64
N ASP A 165 -7.47 17.10 -26.03
CA ASP A 165 -7.91 16.35 -27.22
C ASP A 165 -9.31 15.74 -27.07
N VAL A 166 -9.86 15.76 -25.85
CA VAL A 166 -11.17 15.14 -25.54
C VAL A 166 -12.17 16.20 -25.12
N THR A 167 -13.03 16.58 -26.06
CA THR A 167 -14.21 17.44 -25.80
C THR A 167 -15.44 16.59 -25.57
N VAL A 168 -16.11 16.78 -24.45
CA VAL A 168 -17.35 16.10 -24.07
C VAL A 168 -18.50 17.09 -24.17
N THR A 169 -19.47 16.78 -25.02
CA THR A 169 -20.64 17.66 -25.32
C THR A 169 -21.93 17.17 -24.67
N SER A 170 -21.85 16.16 -23.80
CA SER A 170 -23.04 15.57 -23.19
C SER A 170 -22.83 15.19 -21.74
N VAL A 171 -23.84 15.42 -20.93
CA VAL A 171 -23.92 14.92 -19.54
C VAL A 171 -24.96 13.79 -19.48
N PRO A 172 -24.79 12.80 -18.60
CA PRO A 172 -23.70 12.69 -17.61
C PRO A 172 -22.34 12.38 -18.27
N VAL A 173 -21.26 12.81 -17.64
CA VAL A 173 -19.90 12.40 -18.01
C VAL A 173 -19.57 11.10 -17.29
N THR A 174 -19.07 10.13 -18.04
CA THR A 174 -18.69 8.81 -17.52
C THR A 174 -17.23 8.53 -17.88
N ILE A 175 -16.43 8.16 -16.88
CA ILE A 175 -15.08 7.64 -17.06
C ILE A 175 -15.14 6.13 -16.93
N SER A 176 -14.64 5.41 -17.92
CA SER A 176 -14.66 3.94 -17.94
C SER A 176 -13.34 3.39 -18.46
N TRP A 177 -13.02 2.14 -18.15
CA TRP A 177 -11.79 1.45 -18.58
C TRP A 177 -12.03 -0.06 -18.70
N ASP A 178 -11.17 -0.73 -19.45
CA ASP A 178 -11.18 -2.19 -19.51
C ASP A 178 -10.57 -2.77 -18.23
N PRO A 179 -11.05 -3.93 -17.72
CA PRO A 179 -10.47 -4.56 -16.54
C PRO A 179 -8.98 -4.84 -16.70
N VAL A 180 -8.17 -4.42 -15.73
CA VAL A 180 -6.74 -4.75 -15.70
C VAL A 180 -6.57 -6.19 -15.25
N MET A 181 -5.97 -7.01 -16.11
CA MET A 181 -5.85 -8.48 -15.91
C MET A 181 -4.41 -8.96 -15.81
N THR A 182 -3.45 -8.11 -16.19
CA THR A 182 -2.03 -8.47 -16.25
C THR A 182 -1.17 -7.42 -15.57
N SER A 183 0.06 -7.82 -15.24
CA SER A 183 1.07 -6.89 -14.76
C SER A 183 1.59 -5.98 -15.88
N HIS A 184 2.22 -4.88 -15.47
CA HIS A 184 2.83 -3.89 -16.35
C HIS A 184 3.86 -4.54 -17.28
N PRO A 185 3.87 -4.22 -18.58
CA PRO A 185 4.79 -4.86 -19.54
C PRO A 185 6.26 -4.53 -19.31
N ASP A 186 6.57 -3.30 -18.86
CA ASP A 186 7.93 -2.77 -18.75
C ASP A 186 8.42 -2.60 -17.31
N ALA A 187 7.50 -2.47 -16.34
CA ALA A 187 7.79 -2.31 -14.91
C ALA A 187 7.31 -3.53 -14.12
N ASN A 188 7.81 -4.71 -14.47
CA ASN A 188 7.45 -5.95 -13.80
C ASN A 188 8.72 -6.78 -13.53
N GLY A 189 8.90 -7.23 -12.31
CA GLY A 189 10.06 -8.01 -11.89
C GLY A 189 11.29 -7.16 -11.55
N GLY A 190 11.78 -7.30 -10.34
CA GLY A 190 12.98 -6.63 -9.87
C GLY A 190 14.24 -7.41 -10.18
N GLY A 191 15.37 -6.70 -10.24
CA GLY A 191 16.72 -7.27 -10.19
C GLY A 191 17.20 -8.07 -11.40
N ALA A 192 16.38 -8.97 -11.93
CA ALA A 192 16.70 -9.84 -13.06
C ALA A 192 16.33 -9.28 -14.45
N GLY A 193 15.83 -8.03 -14.50
CA GLY A 193 15.29 -7.40 -15.69
C GLY A 193 13.77 -7.55 -15.82
N VAL A 194 13.20 -6.96 -16.89
CA VAL A 194 11.76 -7.02 -17.17
C VAL A 194 11.32 -8.47 -17.34
N GLN A 195 10.30 -8.87 -16.62
CA GLN A 195 9.69 -10.20 -16.74
C GLN A 195 8.48 -10.15 -17.68
N PRO A 196 8.12 -11.26 -18.32
CA PRO A 196 6.86 -11.33 -19.07
C PRO A 196 5.68 -10.98 -18.16
N PRO A 197 4.63 -10.30 -18.70
CA PRO A 197 3.44 -10.00 -17.93
C PRO A 197 2.81 -11.26 -17.32
N VAL A 198 2.39 -11.16 -16.07
CA VAL A 198 1.70 -12.22 -15.32
C VAL A 198 0.27 -11.77 -15.00
N ALA A 199 -0.61 -12.73 -14.72
CA ALA A 199 -1.95 -12.40 -14.27
C ALA A 199 -1.91 -11.68 -12.92
N VAL A 200 -2.71 -10.63 -12.76
CA VAL A 200 -2.87 -9.90 -11.50
C VAL A 200 -4.32 -9.97 -11.03
N ALA A 201 -4.50 -9.94 -9.71
CA ALA A 201 -5.80 -9.78 -9.08
C ALA A 201 -5.91 -8.34 -8.60
N ILE A 202 -6.86 -7.60 -9.14
CA ILE A 202 -7.12 -6.23 -8.71
C ILE A 202 -7.86 -6.24 -7.37
N HIS A 203 -7.38 -5.45 -6.43
CA HIS A 203 -8.00 -5.21 -5.14
C HIS A 203 -9.10 -4.15 -5.26
N ASN A 204 -8.79 -3.03 -5.86
CA ASN A 204 -9.74 -1.94 -6.15
C ASN A 204 -9.24 -1.07 -7.32
N TYR A 205 -10.12 -0.20 -7.79
CA TYR A 205 -9.77 0.95 -8.60
C TYR A 205 -10.06 2.23 -7.83
N GLU A 206 -9.31 3.27 -8.14
CA GLU A 206 -9.59 4.62 -7.65
C GLU A 206 -9.64 5.58 -8.84
N VAL A 207 -10.63 6.47 -8.84
CA VAL A 207 -10.72 7.56 -9.81
C VAL A 207 -10.62 8.86 -9.05
N VAL A 208 -9.60 9.62 -9.36
CA VAL A 208 -9.39 10.96 -8.84
C VAL A 208 -9.79 11.96 -9.90
N LEU A 209 -10.52 13.01 -9.52
CA LEU A 209 -10.95 14.10 -10.38
C LEU A 209 -10.46 15.42 -9.79
N GLU A 210 -9.91 16.26 -10.61
CA GLU A 210 -9.39 17.57 -10.23
C GLU A 210 -9.86 18.64 -11.20
N ILE A 211 -10.09 19.84 -10.67
CA ILE A 211 -10.34 21.06 -11.42
C ILE A 211 -9.75 22.24 -10.67
N ASP A 212 -9.07 23.12 -11.39
CA ASP A 212 -8.55 24.38 -10.86
C ASP A 212 -9.59 25.47 -11.07
N VAL A 213 -9.98 26.13 -9.97
CA VAL A 213 -10.99 27.17 -9.96
C VAL A 213 -10.44 28.45 -9.33
N ASP A 214 -10.77 29.60 -9.91
CA ASP A 214 -10.45 30.90 -9.31
C ASP A 214 -11.48 31.25 -8.22
N VAL A 215 -11.00 31.41 -6.99
CA VAL A 215 -11.84 31.87 -5.87
C VAL A 215 -11.30 33.19 -5.37
N MET A 216 -11.94 34.29 -5.73
CA MET A 216 -11.57 35.65 -5.33
C MET A 216 -10.15 36.09 -5.76
N GLY A 217 -9.66 35.57 -6.91
CA GLY A 217 -8.32 35.87 -7.45
C GLY A 217 -7.21 34.97 -6.89
N GLU A 218 -7.57 33.91 -6.21
CA GLU A 218 -6.66 32.84 -5.79
C GLU A 218 -7.08 31.53 -6.46
N GLU A 219 -6.10 30.81 -6.99
CA GLU A 219 -6.30 29.49 -7.57
C GLU A 219 -6.57 28.47 -6.46
N PHE A 220 -7.59 27.65 -6.64
CA PHE A 220 -7.98 26.59 -5.73
C PHE A 220 -8.24 25.32 -6.52
N THR A 221 -7.52 24.24 -6.21
CA THR A 221 -7.76 22.92 -6.79
C THR A 221 -8.88 22.21 -6.02
N SER A 222 -10.01 22.01 -6.68
CA SER A 222 -11.08 21.15 -6.16
C SER A 222 -10.82 19.71 -6.58
N LYS A 223 -10.85 18.80 -5.60
CA LYS A 223 -10.51 17.39 -5.81
C LYS A 223 -11.59 16.46 -5.25
N THR A 224 -11.88 15.37 -5.94
CA THR A 224 -12.70 14.26 -5.43
C THR A 224 -12.08 12.92 -5.81
N SER A 225 -12.19 11.94 -4.91
CA SER A 225 -11.74 10.57 -5.15
C SER A 225 -12.91 9.60 -4.97
N ILE A 226 -12.99 8.60 -5.83
CA ILE A 226 -14.02 7.55 -5.81
C ILE A 226 -13.33 6.19 -5.90
N ILE A 227 -13.43 5.41 -4.84
CA ILE A 227 -12.89 4.05 -4.79
C ILE A 227 -13.96 3.06 -5.22
N LEU A 228 -13.61 2.17 -6.14
CA LEU A 228 -14.48 1.16 -6.72
C LEU A 228 -13.97 -0.26 -6.42
N PRO A 229 -14.85 -1.23 -6.19
CA PRO A 229 -14.44 -2.63 -6.05
C PRO A 229 -13.81 -3.15 -7.36
N PRO A 230 -13.10 -4.29 -7.33
CA PRO A 230 -12.34 -4.81 -8.49
C PRO A 230 -13.16 -5.06 -9.77
N GLY A 231 -14.47 -5.22 -9.64
CA GLY A 231 -15.38 -5.33 -10.79
C GLY A 231 -15.98 -4.00 -11.28
N GLY A 232 -15.72 -2.90 -10.58
CA GLY A 232 -16.18 -1.56 -10.96
C GLY A 232 -15.20 -0.93 -11.93
N THR A 233 -15.56 -0.82 -13.19
CA THR A 233 -14.73 -0.25 -14.26
C THR A 233 -15.37 0.95 -14.93
N GLU A 234 -16.27 1.61 -14.23
CA GLU A 234 -16.97 2.81 -14.70
C GLU A 234 -17.37 3.67 -13.51
N VAL A 235 -17.27 4.97 -13.65
CA VAL A 235 -17.76 5.97 -12.71
C VAL A 235 -18.48 7.10 -13.46
N THR A 236 -19.64 7.52 -12.95
CA THR A 236 -20.28 8.76 -13.41
C THR A 236 -19.74 9.91 -12.57
N VAL A 237 -19.19 10.92 -13.23
CA VAL A 237 -18.68 12.13 -12.57
C VAL A 237 -19.84 12.86 -11.90
N PRO A 238 -19.74 13.24 -10.61
CA PRO A 238 -20.80 13.97 -9.92
C PRO A 238 -21.14 15.29 -10.62
N ALA A 239 -22.44 15.56 -10.84
CA ALA A 239 -22.89 16.76 -11.52
C ALA A 239 -22.45 18.04 -10.78
N GLU A 240 -22.35 17.99 -9.46
CA GLU A 240 -21.88 19.09 -8.62
C GLU A 240 -20.39 19.37 -8.84
N PHE A 241 -19.61 18.35 -9.19
CA PHE A 241 -18.21 18.51 -9.54
C PHE A 241 -18.08 19.15 -10.93
N LEU A 242 -18.84 18.66 -11.91
CA LEU A 242 -18.87 19.22 -13.27
C LEU A 242 -19.36 20.68 -13.33
N ALA A 243 -20.18 21.11 -12.37
CA ALA A 243 -20.66 22.48 -12.30
C ALA A 243 -19.59 23.53 -11.91
N GLN A 244 -18.37 23.11 -11.57
CA GLN A 244 -17.31 23.99 -11.11
C GLN A 244 -16.52 24.63 -12.26
N GLY A 245 -16.57 24.05 -13.47
CA GLY A 245 -15.86 24.62 -14.63
C GLY A 245 -16.00 23.73 -15.87
N GLU A 246 -15.08 23.90 -16.80
CA GLU A 246 -15.12 23.27 -18.13
C GLU A 246 -13.90 22.33 -18.35
N GLU A 247 -12.74 22.59 -17.74
CA GLU A 247 -11.50 21.85 -17.93
C GLU A 247 -11.23 20.97 -16.71
N PHE A 248 -11.17 19.66 -16.93
CA PHE A 248 -11.03 18.67 -15.86
C PHE A 248 -9.82 17.78 -16.09
N LYS A 249 -9.07 17.52 -15.02
CA LYS A 249 -8.05 16.46 -14.95
C LYS A 249 -8.62 15.26 -14.22
N TYR A 250 -8.19 14.09 -14.59
CA TYR A 250 -8.56 12.86 -13.89
C TYR A 250 -7.43 11.85 -13.92
N GLU A 251 -7.45 11.01 -12.92
CA GLU A 251 -6.53 9.89 -12.77
C GLU A 251 -7.34 8.62 -12.54
N VAL A 252 -6.90 7.50 -13.14
CA VAL A 252 -7.42 6.17 -12.87
C VAL A 252 -6.30 5.30 -12.36
N LEU A 253 -6.43 4.84 -11.12
CA LEU A 253 -5.49 3.94 -10.47
C LEU A 253 -6.06 2.52 -10.45
N ALA A 254 -5.22 1.55 -10.83
CA ALA A 254 -5.47 0.13 -10.60
C ALA A 254 -4.57 -0.34 -9.47
N ARG A 255 -5.14 -0.83 -8.36
CA ARG A 255 -4.41 -1.36 -7.22
C ARG A 255 -4.54 -2.88 -7.17
N GLU A 256 -3.41 -3.60 -7.17
CA GLU A 256 -3.40 -5.06 -7.11
C GLU A 256 -3.45 -5.57 -5.66
N ALA A 257 -3.53 -6.89 -5.49
CA ALA A 257 -3.80 -7.52 -4.19
C ALA A 257 -2.76 -7.26 -3.09
N ASN A 258 -1.50 -6.91 -3.45
CA ASN A 258 -0.47 -6.49 -2.48
C ASN A 258 -0.33 -4.96 -2.40
N TYR A 259 -1.34 -4.23 -2.83
CA TYR A 259 -1.44 -2.76 -2.81
C TYR A 259 -0.57 -2.00 -3.80
N ASN A 260 0.35 -2.64 -4.56
CA ASN A 260 1.02 -1.95 -5.64
C ASN A 260 0.00 -1.38 -6.63
N GLN A 261 0.21 -0.16 -7.08
CA GLN A 261 -0.74 0.53 -7.93
C GLN A 261 -0.09 1.18 -9.13
N THR A 262 -0.84 1.25 -10.22
CA THR A 262 -0.45 1.96 -11.43
C THR A 262 -1.53 2.97 -11.77
N ALA A 263 -1.10 4.21 -11.90
CA ALA A 263 -1.90 5.37 -12.24
C ALA A 263 -1.77 5.72 -13.73
N VAL A 264 -2.84 6.24 -14.29
CA VAL A 264 -2.87 6.89 -15.61
C VAL A 264 -3.65 8.18 -15.48
N GLU A 265 -3.00 9.28 -15.81
CA GLU A 265 -3.60 10.61 -15.81
C GLU A 265 -4.06 11.04 -17.20
N SER A 266 -5.12 11.80 -17.26
CA SER A 266 -5.62 12.42 -18.46
C SER A 266 -6.58 13.60 -18.15
N CYS A 267 -7.20 14.17 -19.17
CA CYS A 267 -8.07 15.33 -19.05
C CYS A 267 -9.21 15.30 -20.06
N PHE A 268 -10.21 16.15 -19.84
CA PHE A 268 -11.28 16.43 -20.80
C PHE A 268 -11.83 17.85 -20.62
N VAL A 269 -12.40 18.38 -21.68
CA VAL A 269 -13.17 19.64 -21.66
C VAL A 269 -14.66 19.33 -21.80
N LEU A 270 -15.49 19.95 -20.99
CA LEU A 270 -16.96 19.85 -21.04
C LEU A 270 -17.54 21.11 -21.75
N GLU A 271 -18.20 20.93 -22.89
CA GLU A 271 -18.91 21.99 -23.67
C GLU A 271 -20.41 21.87 -23.62
#